data_f1209ded11935179f172c197ea377988
#
_entry.id   f1209ded11935179f172c197ea377988
#
_cell.length_a   1.000
_cell.length_b   1.000
_cell.length_c   1.000
_cell.angle_alpha   90.00
_cell.angle_beta   90.00
_cell.angle_gamma   90.00
#
_symmetry.space_group_name_H-M   'P 1'
#
loop_
_entity.id
_entity.type
_entity.pdbx_description
1 polymer ?
#
loop_
_entity_poly.entity_id
_entity_poly.type
_entity_poly.pdbx_seq_one_letter_code
_entity_poly.pdbx_strand_id
1 'polypeptide(L)'
;MYIGAHISIADGLENAPERALDLGAEVMQIFTRSPQGGPFLEISEEMVKSFKENCRKFGIKNVYVHTPYFINLASKNNRIYYGSISSIRKELERASQLEAKYVMTHLGSAKDLGEEESIKKTIEGLEKIFEDYSGSAKLLIENSAGAGQIIGSDFKQIGKIFSSTPDFDEYLAGVCLDTQHSFVSGYNWKNNFTQTIEKIDMDLGFKNIKLIHSNDSLTDFNSRKDRHTHIGQGKIGLDGFEKLAAFAKENNIDMICETAYPGVIEDIKILKEMRDRKK
;
A
#
# COMPACT_ATOMS: atom_id res chain seq x y z
N MET A 1 10.62 12.50 -2.70
CA MET A 1 9.77 11.96 -1.63
C MET A 1 8.70 12.96 -1.28
N TYR A 2 7.44 12.56 -1.38
CA TYR A 2 6.27 13.34 -1.00
C TYR A 2 5.52 12.64 0.14
N ILE A 3 4.70 13.41 0.86
CA ILE A 3 3.96 12.91 2.03
C ILE A 3 2.48 13.19 1.83
N GLY A 4 1.65 12.21 2.13
CA GLY A 4 0.21 12.34 2.00
C GLY A 4 -0.58 11.37 2.87
N ALA A 5 -1.82 11.14 2.51
CA ALA A 5 -2.72 10.28 3.26
C ALA A 5 -3.70 9.52 2.37
N HIS A 6 -4.38 8.55 2.98
CA HIS A 6 -5.56 7.92 2.39
C HIS A 6 -6.76 8.88 2.46
N ILE A 7 -7.31 9.20 1.30
CA ILE A 7 -8.34 10.22 1.13
C ILE A 7 -9.69 9.58 0.82
N SER A 8 -10.72 10.01 1.52
CA SER A 8 -12.09 9.58 1.23
C SER A 8 -12.57 10.09 -0.13
N ILE A 9 -13.24 9.23 -0.89
CA ILE A 9 -13.94 9.59 -2.13
C ILE A 9 -15.46 9.80 -1.92
N ALA A 10 -15.92 9.87 -0.67
CA ALA A 10 -17.32 10.23 -0.40
C ALA A 10 -17.64 11.59 -1.07
N ASP A 11 -18.85 11.72 -1.60
CA ASP A 11 -19.31 12.91 -2.35
C ASP A 11 -18.54 13.21 -3.66
N GLY A 12 -17.92 12.20 -4.26
CA GLY A 12 -17.30 12.26 -5.59
C GLY A 12 -15.79 12.06 -5.58
N LEU A 13 -15.35 11.25 -6.51
CA LEU A 13 -13.92 10.96 -6.73
C LEU A 13 -13.15 12.23 -7.10
N GLU A 14 -13.76 13.10 -7.91
CA GLU A 14 -13.21 14.37 -8.39
C GLU A 14 -12.92 15.38 -7.28
N ASN A 15 -13.52 15.20 -6.09
CA ASN A 15 -13.32 16.05 -4.93
C ASN A 15 -12.17 15.58 -4.02
N ALA A 16 -11.65 14.39 -4.23
CA ALA A 16 -10.55 13.85 -3.42
C ALA A 16 -9.27 14.72 -3.45
N PRO A 17 -8.85 15.32 -4.61
CA PRO A 17 -7.68 16.19 -4.63
C PRO A 17 -7.79 17.44 -3.77
N GLU A 18 -8.97 18.06 -3.68
CA GLU A 18 -9.20 19.23 -2.80
C GLU A 18 -9.10 18.81 -1.33
N ARG A 19 -9.72 17.68 -0.96
CA ARG A 19 -9.59 17.15 0.42
C ARG A 19 -8.15 16.81 0.78
N ALA A 20 -7.36 16.30 -0.18
CA ALA A 20 -5.94 16.03 0.05
C ALA A 20 -5.18 17.33 0.37
N LEU A 21 -5.46 18.42 -0.37
CA LEU A 21 -4.88 19.73 -0.11
C LEU A 21 -5.27 20.25 1.29
N ASP A 22 -6.54 20.12 1.68
CA ASP A 22 -7.05 20.56 2.99
C ASP A 22 -6.37 19.86 4.16
N LEU A 23 -5.93 18.60 3.97
CA LEU A 23 -5.12 17.86 4.94
C LEU A 23 -3.64 18.23 4.88
N GLY A 24 -3.22 19.03 3.92
CA GLY A 24 -1.82 19.34 3.66
C GLY A 24 -1.06 18.22 2.94
N ALA A 25 -1.75 17.29 2.28
CA ALA A 25 -1.12 16.18 1.55
C ALA A 25 -0.53 16.65 0.21
N GLU A 26 0.62 16.10 -0.17
CA GLU A 26 1.30 16.32 -1.46
C GLU A 26 1.00 15.20 -2.46
N VAL A 27 0.68 14.03 -1.94
CA VAL A 27 0.28 12.81 -2.66
C VAL A 27 -0.95 12.22 -1.97
N MET A 28 -1.72 11.41 -2.66
CA MET A 28 -2.89 10.79 -2.06
C MET A 28 -3.04 9.33 -2.46
N GLN A 29 -3.62 8.56 -1.57
CA GLN A 29 -4.14 7.23 -1.81
C GLN A 29 -5.66 7.26 -1.72
N ILE A 30 -6.34 6.51 -2.55
CA ILE A 30 -7.80 6.41 -2.57
C ILE A 30 -8.25 4.96 -2.75
N PHE A 31 -9.45 4.65 -2.32
CA PHE A 31 -10.22 3.57 -2.94
C PHE A 31 -10.92 4.13 -4.17
N THR A 32 -11.03 3.38 -5.27
CA THR A 32 -11.84 3.81 -6.42
C THR A 32 -13.30 3.36 -6.30
N ARG A 33 -13.62 2.57 -5.26
CA ARG A 33 -14.95 2.03 -4.92
C ARG A 33 -15.05 1.76 -3.44
N SER A 34 -16.22 1.32 -2.97
CA SER A 34 -16.36 0.86 -1.59
C SER A 34 -15.38 -0.28 -1.27
N PRO A 35 -14.53 -0.15 -0.24
CA PRO A 35 -13.56 -1.19 0.14
C PRO A 35 -14.22 -2.45 0.71
N GLN A 36 -15.47 -2.38 1.12
CA GLN A 36 -16.25 -3.51 1.64
C GLN A 36 -16.93 -4.33 0.55
N GLY A 37 -16.85 -3.88 -0.71
CA GLY A 37 -17.52 -4.51 -1.83
C GLY A 37 -18.75 -3.73 -2.31
N GLY A 38 -19.59 -4.37 -3.11
CA GLY A 38 -20.74 -3.75 -3.74
C GLY A 38 -20.59 -3.60 -5.26
N PRO A 39 -21.54 -2.93 -5.94
CA PRO A 39 -21.50 -2.79 -7.39
C PRO A 39 -20.25 -2.05 -7.86
N PHE A 40 -19.73 -2.48 -9.00
CA PHE A 40 -18.62 -1.85 -9.67
C PHE A 40 -19.17 -0.75 -10.60
N LEU A 41 -19.30 0.46 -10.07
CA LEU A 41 -19.76 1.59 -10.86
C LEU A 41 -18.66 2.05 -11.83
N GLU A 42 -19.00 2.30 -13.07
CA GLU A 42 -18.08 2.86 -14.05
C GLU A 42 -17.71 4.30 -13.65
N ILE A 43 -16.45 4.67 -13.90
CA ILE A 43 -16.01 6.05 -13.79
C ILE A 43 -16.21 6.70 -15.15
N SER A 44 -17.07 7.72 -15.25
CA SER A 44 -17.31 8.41 -16.50
C SER A 44 -16.07 9.18 -16.97
N GLU A 45 -15.97 9.41 -18.27
CA GLU A 45 -14.88 10.22 -18.85
C GLU A 45 -14.85 11.64 -18.25
N GLU A 46 -16.01 12.20 -17.94
CA GLU A 46 -16.13 13.51 -17.31
C GLU A 46 -15.55 13.50 -15.89
N MET A 47 -15.84 12.47 -15.08
CA MET A 47 -15.25 12.31 -13.74
C MET A 47 -13.73 12.15 -13.82
N VAL A 48 -13.21 11.33 -14.75
CA VAL A 48 -11.77 11.17 -14.99
C VAL A 48 -11.12 12.50 -15.35
N LYS A 49 -11.72 13.26 -16.25
CA LYS A 49 -11.22 14.57 -16.65
C LYS A 49 -11.18 15.54 -15.48
N SER A 50 -12.29 15.67 -14.75
CA SER A 50 -12.41 16.56 -13.59
C SER A 50 -11.42 16.18 -12.49
N PHE A 51 -11.25 14.89 -12.21
CA PHE A 51 -10.28 14.40 -11.25
C PHE A 51 -8.85 14.81 -11.60
N LYS A 52 -8.43 14.59 -12.86
CA LYS A 52 -7.10 14.96 -13.34
C LYS A 52 -6.85 16.47 -13.31
N GLU A 53 -7.85 17.25 -13.70
CA GLU A 53 -7.80 18.72 -13.65
C GLU A 53 -7.63 19.20 -12.20
N ASN A 54 -8.37 18.60 -11.26
CA ASN A 54 -8.28 18.92 -9.84
C ASN A 54 -6.95 18.47 -9.23
N CYS A 55 -6.39 17.31 -9.61
CA CYS A 55 -5.03 16.93 -9.21
C CYS A 55 -3.99 17.99 -9.61
N ARG A 56 -4.06 18.49 -10.84
CA ARG A 56 -3.15 19.56 -11.31
C ARG A 56 -3.40 20.88 -10.58
N LYS A 57 -4.68 21.29 -10.45
CA LYS A 57 -5.10 22.53 -9.77
C LYS A 57 -4.61 22.58 -8.33
N PHE A 58 -4.76 21.48 -7.61
CA PHE A 58 -4.41 21.40 -6.18
C PHE A 58 -2.98 20.87 -5.93
N GLY A 59 -2.21 20.64 -6.98
CA GLY A 59 -0.78 20.34 -6.91
C GLY A 59 -0.45 18.94 -6.40
N ILE A 60 -1.37 17.98 -6.52
CA ILE A 60 -1.15 16.57 -6.15
C ILE A 60 -0.10 15.96 -7.09
N LYS A 61 0.97 15.41 -6.51
CA LYS A 61 2.16 14.93 -7.25
C LYS A 61 2.01 13.50 -7.76
N ASN A 62 1.45 12.62 -6.93
CA ASN A 62 1.17 11.22 -7.27
C ASN A 62 -0.16 10.79 -6.68
N VAL A 63 -0.85 9.90 -7.39
CA VAL A 63 -2.05 9.21 -6.92
C VAL A 63 -1.75 7.73 -6.79
N TYR A 64 -2.27 7.13 -5.74
CA TYR A 64 -2.19 5.71 -5.42
C TYR A 64 -3.60 5.16 -5.22
N VAL A 65 -3.80 3.89 -5.56
CA VAL A 65 -5.09 3.22 -5.39
C VAL A 65 -4.90 2.00 -4.51
N HIS A 66 -5.72 1.84 -3.48
CA HIS A 66 -5.74 0.62 -2.67
C HIS A 66 -6.87 -0.30 -3.14
N THR A 67 -6.60 -1.60 -3.24
CA THR A 67 -7.64 -2.58 -3.55
C THR A 67 -8.59 -2.79 -2.37
N PRO A 68 -9.84 -3.27 -2.60
CA PRO A 68 -10.76 -3.58 -1.50
C PRO A 68 -10.22 -4.65 -0.54
N TYR A 69 -10.71 -4.62 0.70
CA TYR A 69 -10.27 -5.53 1.78
C TYR A 69 -10.61 -7.01 1.58
N PHE A 70 -11.55 -7.35 0.70
CA PHE A 70 -11.98 -8.74 0.48
C PHE A 70 -11.07 -9.56 -0.43
N ILE A 71 -9.99 -8.98 -0.93
CA ILE A 71 -9.04 -9.67 -1.81
C ILE A 71 -8.41 -10.88 -1.12
N ASN A 72 -8.45 -12.03 -1.81
CA ASN A 72 -7.77 -13.24 -1.35
C ASN A 72 -7.35 -14.13 -2.55
N LEU A 73 -6.13 -13.92 -3.03
CA LEU A 73 -5.51 -14.71 -4.10
C LEU A 73 -5.09 -16.11 -3.65
N ALA A 74 -5.12 -16.40 -2.36
CA ALA A 74 -4.80 -17.69 -1.77
C ALA A 74 -6.06 -18.53 -1.45
N SER A 75 -7.26 -18.07 -1.82
CA SER A 75 -8.49 -18.75 -1.46
C SER A 75 -8.67 -20.08 -2.19
N LYS A 76 -9.07 -21.14 -1.47
CA LYS A 76 -9.53 -22.42 -2.03
C LYS A 76 -10.87 -22.27 -2.78
N ASN A 77 -11.68 -21.27 -2.38
CA ASN A 77 -12.96 -21.00 -3.01
C ASN A 77 -12.76 -20.25 -4.34
N ASN A 78 -13.13 -20.91 -5.44
CA ASN A 78 -12.97 -20.34 -6.79
C ASN A 78 -13.70 -19.00 -6.97
N ARG A 79 -14.89 -18.81 -6.37
CA ARG A 79 -15.62 -17.54 -6.47
C ARG A 79 -14.82 -16.39 -5.82
N ILE A 80 -14.20 -16.63 -4.67
CA ILE A 80 -13.36 -15.64 -3.99
C ILE A 80 -12.08 -15.40 -4.80
N TYR A 81 -11.42 -16.46 -5.24
CA TYR A 81 -10.19 -16.41 -6.00
C TYR A 81 -10.33 -15.61 -7.31
N TYR A 82 -11.25 -16.04 -8.20
CA TYR A 82 -11.46 -15.34 -9.46
C TYR A 82 -12.12 -13.96 -9.28
N GLY A 83 -12.93 -13.78 -8.23
CA GLY A 83 -13.43 -12.48 -7.83
C GLY A 83 -12.33 -11.52 -7.42
N SER A 84 -11.30 -12.01 -6.73
CA SER A 84 -10.11 -11.22 -6.35
C SER A 84 -9.28 -10.83 -7.57
N ILE A 85 -9.01 -11.77 -8.48
CA ILE A 85 -8.31 -11.54 -9.75
C ILE A 85 -9.03 -10.44 -10.56
N SER A 86 -10.33 -10.61 -10.78
CA SER A 86 -11.15 -9.64 -11.51
C SER A 86 -11.17 -8.27 -10.83
N SER A 87 -11.21 -8.23 -9.50
CA SER A 87 -11.21 -6.96 -8.77
C SER A 87 -9.87 -6.23 -8.89
N ILE A 88 -8.73 -6.91 -8.70
CA ILE A 88 -7.41 -6.28 -8.84
C ILE A 88 -7.21 -5.77 -10.26
N ARG A 89 -7.57 -6.59 -11.28
CA ARG A 89 -7.48 -6.18 -12.69
C ARG A 89 -8.27 -4.90 -12.95
N LYS A 90 -9.51 -4.82 -12.50
CA LYS A 90 -10.35 -3.65 -12.65
C LYS A 90 -9.79 -2.43 -11.91
N GLU A 91 -9.21 -2.61 -10.71
CA GLU A 91 -8.57 -1.50 -10.00
C GLU A 91 -7.34 -0.98 -10.77
N LEU A 92 -6.55 -1.86 -11.41
CA LEU A 92 -5.43 -1.47 -12.27
C LEU A 92 -5.91 -0.68 -13.51
N GLU A 93 -6.99 -1.12 -14.17
CA GLU A 93 -7.58 -0.43 -15.31
C GLU A 93 -8.11 0.96 -14.91
N ARG A 94 -8.83 1.07 -13.80
CA ARG A 94 -9.32 2.36 -13.26
C ARG A 94 -8.17 3.27 -12.83
N ALA A 95 -7.18 2.73 -12.16
CA ALA A 95 -5.99 3.47 -11.76
C ALA A 95 -5.26 4.05 -12.99
N SER A 96 -5.18 3.28 -14.08
CA SER A 96 -4.62 3.76 -15.36
C SER A 96 -5.43 4.91 -15.95
N GLN A 97 -6.77 4.83 -15.93
CA GLN A 97 -7.64 5.93 -16.38
C GLN A 97 -7.41 7.22 -15.57
N LEU A 98 -7.17 7.09 -14.25
CA LEU A 98 -6.94 8.19 -13.33
C LEU A 98 -5.47 8.69 -13.32
N GLU A 99 -4.59 8.11 -14.13
CA GLU A 99 -3.14 8.37 -14.11
C GLU A 99 -2.50 8.09 -12.73
N ALA A 100 -3.09 7.17 -11.96
CA ALA A 100 -2.50 6.72 -10.71
C ALA A 100 -1.24 5.89 -10.98
N LYS A 101 -0.23 6.09 -10.14
CA LYS A 101 1.09 5.48 -10.33
C LYS A 101 1.10 4.00 -9.95
N TYR A 102 0.52 3.68 -8.81
CA TYR A 102 0.49 2.33 -8.26
C TYR A 102 -0.89 1.96 -7.73
N VAL A 103 -1.17 0.65 -7.82
CA VAL A 103 -2.25 -0.01 -7.09
C VAL A 103 -1.61 -0.93 -6.05
N MET A 104 -1.99 -0.85 -4.78
CA MET A 104 -1.51 -1.76 -3.75
C MET A 104 -2.58 -2.76 -3.34
N THR A 105 -2.14 -3.98 -3.00
CA THR A 105 -3.02 -5.08 -2.61
C THR A 105 -2.39 -5.96 -1.54
N HIS A 106 -3.22 -6.46 -0.62
CA HIS A 106 -2.90 -7.64 0.18
C HIS A 106 -3.11 -8.91 -0.62
N LEU A 107 -2.43 -10.01 -0.23
CA LEU A 107 -2.45 -11.26 -0.97
C LEU A 107 -3.56 -12.23 -0.52
N GLY A 108 -4.03 -12.08 0.73
CA GLY A 108 -5.03 -12.96 1.32
C GLY A 108 -4.45 -14.00 2.29
N SER A 109 -5.27 -14.95 2.72
CA SER A 109 -4.97 -15.87 3.81
C SER A 109 -4.64 -17.28 3.32
N ALA A 110 -3.55 -17.85 3.87
CA ALA A 110 -3.11 -19.22 3.64
C ALA A 110 -3.89 -20.28 4.45
N LYS A 111 -4.92 -19.88 5.20
CA LYS A 111 -5.64 -20.74 6.15
C LYS A 111 -6.15 -22.04 5.52
N ASP A 112 -6.61 -21.99 4.28
CA ASP A 112 -7.29 -23.12 3.64
C ASP A 112 -6.33 -24.09 2.93
N LEU A 113 -5.16 -23.62 2.51
CA LEU A 113 -4.22 -24.36 1.64
C LEU A 113 -2.84 -24.58 2.28
N GLY A 114 -2.52 -23.85 3.36
CA GLY A 114 -1.16 -23.76 3.88
C GLY A 114 -0.30 -22.80 3.05
N GLU A 115 0.91 -22.49 3.54
CA GLU A 115 1.74 -21.42 3.00
C GLU A 115 2.22 -21.70 1.56
N GLU A 116 2.78 -22.87 1.31
CA GLU A 116 3.41 -23.18 0.02
C GLU A 116 2.42 -23.17 -1.14
N GLU A 117 1.29 -23.87 -0.99
CA GLU A 117 0.26 -23.93 -2.02
C GLU A 117 -0.44 -22.57 -2.19
N SER A 118 -0.57 -21.80 -1.11
CA SER A 118 -1.11 -20.44 -1.16
C SER A 118 -0.21 -19.47 -1.93
N ILE A 119 1.10 -19.54 -1.76
CA ILE A 119 2.07 -18.75 -2.53
C ILE A 119 1.98 -19.12 -4.01
N LYS A 120 1.97 -20.41 -4.34
CA LYS A 120 1.82 -20.89 -5.72
C LYS A 120 0.52 -20.37 -6.35
N LYS A 121 -0.59 -20.49 -5.64
CA LYS A 121 -1.89 -20.02 -6.13
C LYS A 121 -1.93 -18.48 -6.30
N THR A 122 -1.22 -17.76 -5.43
CA THR A 122 -1.06 -16.31 -5.56
C THR A 122 -0.28 -15.94 -6.83
N ILE A 123 0.79 -16.66 -7.15
CA ILE A 123 1.57 -16.48 -8.38
C ILE A 123 0.69 -16.71 -9.61
N GLU A 124 -0.04 -17.84 -9.67
CA GLU A 124 -1.01 -18.12 -10.75
C GLU A 124 -2.09 -17.03 -10.86
N GLY A 125 -2.48 -16.44 -9.74
CA GLY A 125 -3.44 -15.33 -9.70
C GLY A 125 -2.86 -14.05 -10.28
N LEU A 126 -1.61 -13.73 -9.99
CA LEU A 126 -0.90 -12.58 -10.55
C LEU A 126 -0.71 -12.72 -12.07
N GLU A 127 -0.35 -13.92 -12.55
CA GLU A 127 -0.29 -14.23 -13.99
C GLU A 127 -1.61 -13.88 -14.69
N LYS A 128 -2.73 -14.35 -14.14
CA LYS A 128 -4.07 -14.05 -14.68
C LYS A 128 -4.48 -12.59 -14.59
N ILE A 129 -4.00 -11.85 -13.58
CA ILE A 129 -4.23 -10.42 -13.45
C ILE A 129 -3.53 -9.67 -14.58
N PHE A 130 -2.33 -10.08 -14.95
CA PHE A 130 -1.53 -9.39 -15.96
C PHE A 130 -1.73 -9.89 -17.40
N GLU A 131 -2.40 -11.04 -17.58
CA GLU A 131 -2.77 -11.53 -18.92
C GLU A 131 -3.52 -10.45 -19.70
N ASP A 132 -2.98 -10.04 -20.86
CA ASP A 132 -3.52 -8.96 -21.70
C ASP A 132 -3.71 -7.59 -21.00
N TYR A 133 -3.04 -7.35 -19.87
CA TYR A 133 -3.02 -6.04 -19.25
C TYR A 133 -2.04 -5.12 -20.00
N SER A 134 -2.52 -3.93 -20.36
CA SER A 134 -1.73 -2.91 -21.09
C SER A 134 -1.87 -1.51 -20.48
N GLY A 135 -2.39 -1.42 -19.27
CA GLY A 135 -2.53 -0.16 -18.55
C GLY A 135 -1.21 0.40 -18.02
N SER A 136 -1.20 1.68 -17.68
CA SER A 136 -0.01 2.37 -17.15
C SER A 136 0.22 2.18 -15.65
N ALA A 137 -0.83 1.90 -14.87
CA ALA A 137 -0.72 1.70 -13.44
C ALA A 137 -0.05 0.34 -13.15
N LYS A 138 0.80 0.29 -12.11
CA LYS A 138 1.52 -0.93 -11.73
C LYS A 138 1.08 -1.42 -10.35
N LEU A 139 1.17 -2.72 -10.14
CA LEU A 139 0.79 -3.34 -8.85
C LEU A 139 1.94 -3.28 -7.85
N LEU A 140 1.61 -3.01 -6.60
CA LEU A 140 2.47 -3.23 -5.44
C LEU A 140 1.84 -4.30 -4.55
N ILE A 141 2.65 -5.19 -4.02
CA ILE A 141 2.25 -6.08 -2.93
C ILE A 141 2.44 -5.31 -1.63
N GLU A 142 1.39 -5.21 -0.83
CA GLU A 142 1.52 -4.68 0.52
C GLU A 142 1.84 -5.82 1.50
N ASN A 143 2.83 -5.59 2.38
CA ASN A 143 3.08 -6.53 3.46
C ASN A 143 1.94 -6.53 4.48
N SER A 144 1.77 -7.63 5.19
CA SER A 144 0.65 -7.82 6.13
C SER A 144 1.12 -7.97 7.57
N ALA A 145 0.20 -7.72 8.51
CA ALA A 145 0.45 -7.90 9.95
C ALA A 145 0.61 -9.37 10.39
N GLY A 146 0.30 -10.33 9.51
CA GLY A 146 0.39 -11.77 9.80
C GLY A 146 -0.74 -12.31 10.68
N ALA A 147 -1.82 -11.56 10.87
CA ALA A 147 -3.02 -12.05 11.55
C ALA A 147 -3.72 -13.12 10.69
N GLY A 148 -4.22 -14.20 11.31
CA GLY A 148 -5.04 -15.19 10.61
C GLY A 148 -4.33 -15.91 9.43
N GLN A 149 -3.01 -16.05 9.45
CA GLN A 149 -2.21 -16.67 8.39
C GLN A 149 -2.25 -15.91 7.05
N ILE A 150 -2.36 -14.59 7.08
CA ILE A 150 -2.27 -13.76 5.87
C ILE A 150 -0.85 -13.84 5.31
N ILE A 151 -0.74 -14.04 3.97
CA ILE A 151 0.52 -14.09 3.25
C ILE A 151 1.12 -12.69 3.16
N GLY A 152 2.47 -12.62 3.15
CA GLY A 152 3.20 -11.36 3.01
C GLY A 152 3.54 -10.70 4.36
N SER A 153 3.38 -11.41 5.48
CA SER A 153 3.88 -10.95 6.78
C SER A 153 5.40 -11.15 6.95
N ASP A 154 6.00 -12.02 6.16
CA ASP A 154 7.44 -12.19 6.02
C ASP A 154 7.85 -11.73 4.61
N PHE A 155 8.82 -10.80 4.52
CA PHE A 155 9.31 -10.32 3.23
C PHE A 155 9.95 -11.41 2.39
N LYS A 156 10.42 -12.51 3.00
CA LYS A 156 10.87 -13.69 2.28
C LYS A 156 9.76 -14.33 1.44
N GLN A 157 8.50 -14.35 1.93
CA GLN A 157 7.36 -14.82 1.14
C GLN A 157 7.13 -13.94 -0.09
N ILE A 158 7.21 -12.63 0.09
CA ILE A 158 7.07 -11.66 -1.00
C ILE A 158 8.23 -11.80 -1.99
N GLY A 159 9.47 -11.92 -1.51
CA GLY A 159 10.65 -12.15 -2.35
C GLY A 159 10.54 -13.44 -3.19
N LYS A 160 9.97 -14.52 -2.62
CA LYS A 160 9.68 -15.77 -3.35
C LYS A 160 8.67 -15.54 -4.48
N ILE A 161 7.63 -14.73 -4.26
CA ILE A 161 6.65 -14.36 -5.29
C ILE A 161 7.36 -13.59 -6.41
N PHE A 162 8.13 -12.55 -6.10
CA PHE A 162 8.86 -11.77 -7.11
C PHE A 162 9.83 -12.61 -7.93
N SER A 163 10.60 -13.49 -7.29
CA SER A 163 11.55 -14.36 -8.01
C SER A 163 10.87 -15.38 -8.90
N SER A 164 9.59 -15.67 -8.67
CA SER A 164 8.78 -16.61 -9.46
C SER A 164 7.97 -15.94 -10.55
N THR A 165 8.00 -14.60 -10.66
CA THR A 165 7.21 -13.81 -11.62
C THR A 165 8.07 -12.84 -12.45
N PRO A 166 9.24 -13.26 -13.00
CA PRO A 166 10.16 -12.36 -13.69
C PRO A 166 9.55 -11.73 -14.97
N ASP A 167 8.62 -12.42 -15.61
CA ASP A 167 7.96 -11.93 -16.84
C ASP A 167 6.98 -10.77 -16.59
N PHE A 168 6.70 -10.45 -15.32
CA PHE A 168 5.75 -9.41 -14.93
C PHE A 168 6.40 -8.17 -14.29
N ASP A 169 7.72 -8.04 -14.36
CA ASP A 169 8.46 -6.88 -13.81
C ASP A 169 7.94 -5.54 -14.35
N GLU A 170 7.31 -5.54 -15.52
CA GLU A 170 6.68 -4.35 -16.08
C GLU A 170 5.44 -3.94 -15.27
N TYR A 171 4.66 -4.88 -14.74
CA TYR A 171 3.37 -4.63 -14.07
C TYR A 171 3.43 -4.83 -12.56
N LEU A 172 4.28 -5.70 -12.05
CA LEU A 172 4.54 -5.91 -10.63
C LEU A 172 5.75 -5.08 -10.21
N ALA A 173 5.51 -3.83 -9.82
CA ALA A 173 6.58 -2.85 -9.65
C ALA A 173 7.37 -3.00 -8.35
N GLY A 174 6.79 -3.61 -7.32
CA GLY A 174 7.46 -3.71 -6.03
C GLY A 174 6.49 -3.89 -4.86
N VAL A 175 6.87 -3.31 -3.73
CA VAL A 175 6.18 -3.46 -2.44
C VAL A 175 5.75 -2.11 -1.91
N CYS A 176 4.56 -2.06 -1.34
CA CYS A 176 4.15 -1.05 -0.38
C CYS A 176 4.52 -1.56 1.02
N LEU A 177 5.44 -0.87 1.68
CA LEU A 177 5.87 -1.18 3.04
C LEU A 177 4.94 -0.52 4.04
N ASP A 178 4.05 -1.28 4.69
CA ASP A 178 3.34 -0.79 5.87
C ASP A 178 4.20 -0.96 7.13
N THR A 179 4.42 0.14 7.85
CA THR A 179 5.30 0.20 9.01
C THR A 179 4.68 -0.48 10.23
N GLN A 180 3.37 -0.40 10.40
CA GLN A 180 2.65 -1.07 11.49
C GLN A 180 2.61 -2.58 11.24
N HIS A 181 2.22 -3.02 10.03
CA HIS A 181 2.17 -4.43 9.66
C HIS A 181 3.53 -5.11 9.83
N SER A 182 4.60 -4.49 9.34
CA SER A 182 5.94 -5.04 9.48
C SER A 182 6.41 -5.05 10.93
N PHE A 183 6.11 -4.02 11.74
CA PHE A 183 6.47 -3.99 13.16
C PHE A 183 5.84 -5.14 13.93
N VAL A 184 4.54 -5.39 13.74
CA VAL A 184 3.86 -6.46 14.44
C VAL A 184 4.13 -7.85 13.85
N SER A 185 4.74 -7.94 12.68
CA SER A 185 5.22 -9.20 12.09
C SER A 185 6.70 -9.50 12.35
N GLY A 186 7.41 -8.63 13.10
CA GLY A 186 8.75 -8.93 13.60
C GLY A 186 9.88 -8.07 13.01
N TYR A 187 9.57 -6.94 12.38
CA TYR A 187 10.54 -5.97 11.83
C TYR A 187 10.61 -4.75 12.74
N ASN A 188 11.70 -4.61 13.52
CA ASN A 188 11.79 -3.65 14.63
C ASN A 188 12.37 -2.30 14.19
N TRP A 189 11.51 -1.38 13.80
CA TRP A 189 11.85 -0.02 13.36
C TRP A 189 12.44 0.85 14.46
N LYS A 190 12.10 0.58 15.73
CA LYS A 190 12.54 1.37 16.88
C LYS A 190 13.97 1.06 17.30
N ASN A 191 14.23 -0.20 17.66
CA ASN A 191 15.46 -0.61 18.34
C ASN A 191 16.52 -1.20 17.38
N ASN A 192 16.09 -1.84 16.29
CA ASN A 192 16.97 -2.60 15.39
C ASN A 192 16.79 -2.15 13.93
N PHE A 193 16.74 -0.85 13.67
CA PHE A 193 16.44 -0.30 12.35
C PHE A 193 17.40 -0.84 11.26
N THR A 194 18.70 -0.78 11.48
CA THR A 194 19.71 -1.23 10.51
C THR A 194 19.53 -2.71 10.18
N GLN A 195 19.44 -3.57 11.21
CA GLN A 195 19.23 -5.01 11.01
C GLN A 195 17.89 -5.31 10.32
N THR A 196 16.88 -4.48 10.56
CA THR A 196 15.57 -4.60 9.90
C THR A 196 15.69 -4.31 8.41
N ILE A 197 16.38 -3.24 8.02
CA ILE A 197 16.63 -2.91 6.60
C ILE A 197 17.50 -3.99 5.94
N GLU A 198 18.57 -4.44 6.59
CA GLU A 198 19.44 -5.50 6.07
C GLU A 198 18.67 -6.80 5.83
N LYS A 199 17.76 -7.17 6.75
CA LYS A 199 16.89 -8.34 6.58
C LYS A 199 15.95 -8.19 5.39
N ILE A 200 15.32 -7.03 5.23
CA ILE A 200 14.44 -6.75 4.09
C ILE A 200 15.23 -6.79 2.79
N ASP A 201 16.45 -6.25 2.79
CA ASP A 201 17.30 -6.26 1.60
C ASP A 201 17.69 -7.69 1.18
N MET A 202 18.03 -8.56 2.14
CA MET A 202 18.32 -9.97 1.85
C MET A 202 17.09 -10.74 1.31
N ASP A 203 15.91 -10.48 1.88
CA ASP A 203 14.70 -11.25 1.59
C ASP A 203 14.00 -10.78 0.31
N LEU A 204 14.06 -9.48 0.02
CA LEU A 204 13.29 -8.82 -1.03
C LEU A 204 14.13 -7.92 -1.95
N GLY A 205 15.21 -7.32 -1.42
CA GLY A 205 15.90 -6.18 -2.01
C GLY A 205 15.17 -4.85 -1.69
N PHE A 206 15.78 -3.98 -0.89
CA PHE A 206 15.14 -2.72 -0.47
C PHE A 206 14.77 -1.80 -1.65
N LYS A 207 15.45 -1.92 -2.80
CA LYS A 207 15.09 -1.22 -4.05
C LYS A 207 13.68 -1.51 -4.55
N ASN A 208 13.08 -2.62 -4.10
CA ASN A 208 11.71 -3.00 -4.44
C ASN A 208 10.65 -2.31 -3.55
N ILE A 209 11.04 -1.59 -2.50
CA ILE A 209 10.12 -0.74 -1.74
C ILE A 209 9.82 0.51 -2.58
N LYS A 210 8.56 0.70 -2.97
CA LYS A 210 8.11 1.78 -3.86
C LYS A 210 7.21 2.80 -3.18
N LEU A 211 6.60 2.43 -2.07
CA LEU A 211 5.70 3.24 -1.27
C LEU A 211 5.83 2.81 0.19
N ILE A 212 5.60 3.72 1.13
CA ILE A 212 5.52 3.42 2.56
C ILE A 212 4.15 3.85 3.08
N HIS A 213 3.39 2.92 3.68
CA HIS A 213 2.28 3.25 4.56
C HIS A 213 2.85 3.57 5.95
N SER A 214 2.63 4.80 6.39
CA SER A 214 3.26 5.37 7.59
C SER A 214 2.28 5.36 8.74
N ASN A 215 2.18 4.21 9.38
CA ASN A 215 1.24 3.95 10.46
C ASN A 215 2.01 3.54 11.73
N ASP A 216 1.78 4.21 12.87
CA ASP A 216 2.33 3.75 14.15
C ASP A 216 1.45 2.61 14.72
N SER A 217 1.96 1.86 15.67
CA SER A 217 1.32 0.65 16.18
C SER A 217 0.77 0.83 17.59
N LEU A 218 -0.53 0.59 17.78
CA LEU A 218 -1.11 0.45 19.13
C LEU A 218 -0.66 -0.82 19.84
N THR A 219 -0.25 -1.84 19.08
CA THR A 219 0.07 -3.16 19.62
C THR A 219 1.57 -3.40 19.64
N ASP A 220 2.00 -4.34 20.49
CA ASP A 220 3.39 -4.61 20.72
C ASP A 220 4.09 -5.25 19.51
N PHE A 221 5.40 -5.11 19.46
CA PHE A 221 6.28 -5.77 18.52
C PHE A 221 5.98 -7.28 18.44
N ASN A 222 5.93 -7.81 17.21
CA ASN A 222 5.66 -9.23 16.92
C ASN A 222 4.32 -9.78 17.46
N SER A 223 3.34 -8.90 17.69
CA SER A 223 2.02 -9.29 18.22
C SER A 223 1.07 -9.87 17.20
N ARG A 224 1.33 -9.68 15.90
CA ARG A 224 0.48 -10.06 14.76
C ARG A 224 -0.95 -9.50 14.85
N LYS A 225 -1.07 -8.28 15.38
CA LYS A 225 -2.35 -7.57 15.54
C LYS A 225 -2.30 -6.27 14.77
N ASP A 226 -3.11 -6.20 13.73
CA ASP A 226 -3.29 -5.00 12.91
C ASP A 226 -4.11 -3.95 13.69
N ARG A 227 -3.43 -2.91 14.17
CA ARG A 227 -4.03 -1.78 14.91
C ARG A 227 -3.15 -0.55 14.72
N HIS A 228 -3.55 0.29 13.77
CA HIS A 228 -2.91 1.57 13.48
C HIS A 228 -3.18 2.61 14.55
N THR A 229 -2.24 3.53 14.73
CA THR A 229 -2.41 4.75 15.50
C THR A 229 -1.59 5.88 14.87
N HIS A 230 -1.75 7.10 15.39
CA HIS A 230 -1.06 8.29 14.94
C HIS A 230 0.44 8.22 15.22
N ILE A 231 1.22 8.86 14.37
CA ILE A 231 2.68 8.87 14.43
C ILE A 231 3.16 9.43 15.78
N GLY A 232 4.01 8.68 16.45
CA GLY A 232 4.54 9.01 17.78
C GLY A 232 3.62 8.69 18.94
N GLN A 233 2.40 8.21 18.70
CA GLN A 233 1.45 7.79 19.74
C GLN A 233 1.44 6.27 19.96
N GLY A 234 2.24 5.54 19.19
CA GLY A 234 2.32 4.08 19.26
C GLY A 234 3.67 3.54 19.73
N LYS A 235 3.89 2.27 19.45
CA LYS A 235 5.05 1.50 19.91
C LYS A 235 6.29 1.66 19.03
N ILE A 236 6.13 2.07 17.76
CA ILE A 236 7.24 2.45 16.88
C ILE A 236 7.82 3.77 17.35
N GLY A 237 6.96 4.78 17.57
CA GLY A 237 7.31 6.07 18.15
C GLY A 237 8.12 6.97 17.22
N LEU A 238 8.32 8.22 17.63
CA LEU A 238 8.98 9.24 16.80
C LEU A 238 10.39 8.84 16.36
N ASP A 239 11.19 8.21 17.24
CA ASP A 239 12.56 7.76 16.90
C ASP A 239 12.61 6.76 15.73
N GLY A 240 11.60 5.87 15.64
CA GLY A 240 11.46 4.95 14.53
C GLY A 240 11.07 5.68 13.24
N PHE A 241 10.14 6.62 13.33
CA PHE A 241 9.70 7.41 12.18
C PHE A 241 10.75 8.40 11.67
N GLU A 242 11.62 8.94 12.52
CA GLU A 242 12.76 9.75 12.07
C GLU A 242 13.69 8.94 11.16
N LYS A 243 13.98 7.70 11.51
CA LYS A 243 14.82 6.80 10.70
C LYS A 243 14.10 6.37 9.41
N LEU A 244 12.80 6.06 9.50
CA LEU A 244 11.96 5.72 8.32
C LEU A 244 11.87 6.89 7.34
N ALA A 245 11.64 8.11 7.83
CA ALA A 245 11.59 9.32 7.00
C ALA A 245 12.94 9.62 6.33
N ALA A 246 14.06 9.43 7.05
CA ALA A 246 15.38 9.56 6.48
C ALA A 246 15.64 8.53 5.38
N PHE A 247 15.32 7.27 5.61
CA PHE A 247 15.39 6.19 4.62
C PHE A 247 14.53 6.48 3.38
N ALA A 248 13.27 6.88 3.59
CA ALA A 248 12.36 7.22 2.51
C ALA A 248 12.87 8.40 1.67
N LYS A 249 13.45 9.42 2.32
CA LYS A 249 14.05 10.59 1.65
C LYS A 249 15.26 10.20 0.80
N GLU A 250 16.17 9.40 1.33
CA GLU A 250 17.37 8.93 0.62
C GLU A 250 17.04 8.09 -0.61
N ASN A 251 15.96 7.31 -0.55
CA ASN A 251 15.52 6.44 -1.64
C ASN A 251 14.41 7.04 -2.51
N ASN A 252 13.98 8.29 -2.25
CA ASN A 252 12.90 8.98 -2.96
C ASN A 252 11.58 8.18 -2.97
N ILE A 253 11.20 7.63 -1.83
CA ILE A 253 9.98 6.84 -1.63
C ILE A 253 8.93 7.71 -0.96
N ASP A 254 7.72 7.78 -1.54
CA ASP A 254 6.62 8.55 -0.95
C ASP A 254 6.03 7.84 0.27
N MET A 255 5.44 8.62 1.19
CA MET A 255 4.86 8.14 2.45
C MET A 255 3.38 8.52 2.54
N ILE A 256 2.52 7.56 2.86
CA ILE A 256 1.06 7.70 3.00
C ILE A 256 0.64 7.35 4.42
N CYS A 257 -0.04 8.27 5.10
CA CYS A 257 -0.71 8.01 6.38
C CYS A 257 -2.10 7.41 6.16
N GLU A 258 -2.46 6.35 6.91
CA GLU A 258 -3.79 5.74 6.89
C GLU A 258 -4.50 5.87 8.24
N THR A 259 -4.13 6.88 8.97
CA THR A 259 -4.65 7.20 10.29
C THR A 259 -5.94 8.02 10.22
N ALA A 260 -6.70 8.04 11.31
CA ALA A 260 -8.03 8.66 11.34
C ALA A 260 -7.96 10.20 11.35
N TYR A 261 -8.96 10.83 10.70
CA TYR A 261 -9.22 12.26 10.85
C TYR A 261 -9.71 12.58 12.30
N PRO A 262 -9.34 13.71 12.92
CA PRO A 262 -8.49 14.78 12.35
C PRO A 262 -6.97 14.59 12.58
N GLY A 263 -6.54 13.58 13.32
CA GLY A 263 -5.13 13.38 13.71
C GLY A 263 -4.17 13.17 12.53
N VAL A 264 -4.65 12.70 11.39
CA VAL A 264 -3.85 12.53 10.16
C VAL A 264 -3.20 13.84 9.68
N ILE A 265 -3.79 14.99 9.98
CA ILE A 265 -3.22 16.32 9.66
C ILE A 265 -1.89 16.51 10.40
N GLU A 266 -1.84 16.15 11.68
CA GLU A 266 -0.63 16.26 12.48
C GLU A 266 0.40 15.19 12.05
N ASP A 267 -0.03 13.99 11.67
CA ASP A 267 0.87 12.95 11.15
C ASP A 267 1.59 13.43 9.88
N ILE A 268 0.87 14.01 8.92
CA ILE A 268 1.45 14.60 7.71
C ILE A 268 2.46 15.69 8.07
N LYS A 269 2.12 16.56 9.00
CA LYS A 269 3.00 17.66 9.45
C LYS A 269 4.28 17.12 10.10
N ILE A 270 4.17 16.18 11.02
CA ILE A 270 5.32 15.53 11.68
C ILE A 270 6.26 14.90 10.65
N LEU A 271 5.73 14.14 9.68
CA LEU A 271 6.56 13.53 8.63
C LEU A 271 7.24 14.57 7.74
N LYS A 272 6.55 15.67 7.40
CA LYS A 272 7.16 16.77 6.64
C LYS A 272 8.28 17.45 7.41
N GLU A 273 8.08 17.70 8.71
CA GLU A 273 9.12 18.25 9.57
C GLU A 273 10.35 17.33 9.64
N MET A 274 10.14 16.00 9.78
CA MET A 274 11.23 15.01 9.76
C MET A 274 11.96 15.01 8.41
N ARG A 275 11.22 15.05 7.29
CA ARG A 275 11.79 15.12 5.95
C ARG A 275 12.63 16.37 5.74
N ASP A 276 12.15 17.51 6.20
CA ASP A 276 12.73 18.84 5.88
C ASP A 276 13.85 19.25 6.85
N ARG A 277 14.05 18.51 7.94
CA ARG A 277 15.21 18.70 8.82
C ARG A 277 16.51 18.62 8.01
N LYS A 278 17.32 19.65 8.15
CA LYS A 278 18.71 19.63 7.63
C LYS A 278 19.53 18.72 8.55
N LYS A 279 20.27 17.80 7.94
CA LYS A 279 21.31 17.02 8.65
C LYS A 279 22.39 17.95 9.17
#